data_660f1f4d2d4685847e5021139fcda19c
#
_entry.id   660f1f4d2d4685847e5021139fcda19c
#
_cell.length_a   1.000
_cell.length_b   1.000
_cell.length_c   1.000
_cell.angle_alpha   90.00
_cell.angle_beta   90.00
_cell.angle_gamma   90.00
#
_symmetry.space_group_name_H-M   'P 1'
#
loop_
_entity.id
_entity.type
_entity.pdbx_description
1 polymer ?
#
loop_
_entity_poly.entity_id
_entity_poly.type
_entity_poly.pdbx_seq_one_letter_code
_entity_poly.pdbx_strand_id
1 'polypeptide(L)'
;MRNLMKRFSLCLFALALFASNAAQALPTYQVKVDTRGLSGTALMDFTFLANVGATPANAILSNFSGAFGGEFDRSAGVSGSIADALVLSNQDGGNYLTQYVLLGDWLSFDISFDGAFATTEGVDATQFNASLYTEDFSDFIGAAGPFAGFSLLPQVGGVTGGIEVSAAAGLASVLEVPEPSSLPLLLLGAMAAFGWTRSRAV
;
A
#
# COMPACT_ATOMS: atom_id res chain seq x y z
N MET A 1 2.50 19.54 -48.53
CA MET A 1 2.37 20.18 -47.21
C MET A 1 1.44 19.42 -46.25
N ARG A 2 0.23 19.01 -46.67
CA ARG A 2 -0.77 18.34 -45.79
C ARG A 2 -0.30 17.02 -45.17
N ASN A 3 0.54 16.23 -45.85
CA ASN A 3 1.09 14.96 -45.31
C ASN A 3 2.27 15.17 -44.37
N LEU A 4 3.02 16.25 -44.52
CA LEU A 4 4.12 16.61 -43.62
C LEU A 4 3.58 17.07 -42.26
N MET A 5 2.53 17.92 -42.25
CA MET A 5 1.85 18.34 -41.01
C MET A 5 1.23 17.17 -40.26
N LYS A 6 0.62 16.21 -40.97
CA LYS A 6 0.07 14.99 -40.30
C LYS A 6 1.16 14.15 -39.66
N ARG A 7 2.33 13.99 -40.27
CA ARG A 7 3.47 13.26 -39.72
C ARG A 7 4.08 13.98 -38.51
N PHE A 8 4.17 15.32 -38.59
CA PHE A 8 4.66 16.14 -37.50
C PHE A 8 3.72 16.11 -36.26
N SER A 9 2.40 16.18 -36.49
CA SER A 9 1.39 16.06 -35.42
C SER A 9 1.42 14.67 -34.76
N LEU A 10 1.67 13.61 -35.54
CA LEU A 10 1.76 12.24 -35.01
C LEU A 10 3.01 12.04 -34.15
N CYS A 11 4.15 12.61 -34.55
CA CYS A 11 5.39 12.58 -33.76
C CYS A 11 5.25 13.40 -32.47
N LEU A 12 4.58 14.53 -32.49
CA LEU A 12 4.34 15.37 -31.32
C LEU A 12 3.42 14.67 -30.31
N PHE A 13 2.39 13.99 -30.81
CA PHE A 13 1.47 13.21 -29.97
C PHE A 13 2.17 11.99 -29.33
N ALA A 14 3.01 11.29 -30.09
CA ALA A 14 3.84 10.21 -29.58
C ALA A 14 4.83 10.72 -28.49
N LEU A 15 5.48 11.87 -28.72
CA LEU A 15 6.39 12.50 -27.76
C LEU A 15 5.66 12.93 -26.48
N ALA A 16 4.43 13.43 -26.57
CA ALA A 16 3.61 13.81 -25.43
C ALA A 16 3.21 12.61 -24.58
N LEU A 17 3.05 11.42 -25.17
CA LEU A 17 2.79 10.17 -24.43
C LEU A 17 4.02 9.66 -23.69
N PHE A 18 5.23 9.99 -24.12
CA PHE A 18 6.46 9.66 -23.40
C PHE A 18 6.86 10.70 -22.34
N ALA A 19 6.27 11.89 -22.39
CA ALA A 19 6.51 12.96 -21.42
C ALA A 19 5.56 12.91 -20.21
N SER A 20 4.62 11.98 -20.15
CA SER A 20 3.91 11.69 -18.91
C SER A 20 4.95 11.13 -17.93
N ASN A 21 5.45 12.00 -17.02
CA ASN A 21 6.13 11.53 -15.82
C ASN A 21 5.20 10.49 -15.22
N ALA A 22 5.59 9.22 -15.26
CA ALA A 22 4.93 8.20 -14.49
C ALA A 22 5.04 8.69 -13.04
N ALA A 23 3.93 9.22 -12.50
CA ALA A 23 3.82 9.35 -11.06
C ALA A 23 4.08 7.93 -10.56
N GLN A 24 5.22 7.73 -9.90
CA GLN A 24 5.58 6.44 -9.37
C GLN A 24 4.58 6.19 -8.24
N ALA A 25 3.58 5.35 -8.53
CA ALA A 25 2.64 4.93 -7.51
C ALA A 25 3.45 4.23 -6.42
N LEU A 26 3.13 4.50 -5.18
CA LEU A 26 3.76 3.80 -4.07
C LEU A 26 3.34 2.33 -4.12
N PRO A 27 4.25 1.38 -3.83
CA PRO A 27 3.95 -0.04 -3.96
C PRO A 27 2.83 -0.46 -3.02
N THR A 28 2.06 -1.46 -3.46
CA THR A 28 1.12 -2.20 -2.62
C THR A 28 1.81 -3.46 -2.14
N TYR A 29 1.63 -3.80 -0.88
CA TYR A 29 2.17 -5.01 -0.28
C TYR A 29 1.05 -5.93 0.17
N GLN A 30 1.21 -7.24 -0.05
CA GLN A 30 0.37 -8.26 0.55
C GLN A 30 1.05 -8.79 1.81
N VAL A 31 0.36 -8.68 2.93
CA VAL A 31 0.76 -9.27 4.22
C VAL A 31 -0.01 -10.57 4.42
N LYS A 32 0.69 -11.67 4.72
CA LYS A 32 0.10 -12.97 5.07
C LYS A 32 0.63 -13.40 6.42
N VAL A 33 -0.27 -13.85 7.29
CA VAL A 33 0.03 -14.31 8.65
C VAL A 33 -0.38 -15.78 8.77
N ASP A 34 0.56 -16.65 9.13
CA ASP A 34 0.30 -18.07 9.35
C ASP A 34 -0.04 -18.33 10.83
N THR A 35 -1.30 -18.46 11.14
CA THR A 35 -1.77 -18.77 12.50
C THR A 35 -2.17 -20.24 12.68
N ARG A 36 -1.85 -21.14 11.74
CA ARG A 36 -2.28 -22.56 11.74
C ARG A 36 -1.76 -23.36 12.93
N GLY A 37 -0.65 -22.93 13.53
CA GLY A 37 -0.14 -23.53 14.77
C GLY A 37 -0.70 -22.92 16.04
N LEU A 38 -1.59 -21.94 15.94
CA LEU A 38 -2.21 -21.19 17.03
C LEU A 38 -3.71 -21.52 17.09
N SER A 39 -4.39 -21.16 18.16
CA SER A 39 -5.83 -21.38 18.32
C SER A 39 -6.47 -20.37 19.25
N GLY A 40 -7.80 -20.21 19.14
CA GLY A 40 -8.58 -19.29 19.97
C GLY A 40 -8.76 -17.94 19.30
N THR A 41 -9.36 -17.00 20.06
CA THR A 41 -9.55 -15.62 19.64
C THR A 41 -8.32 -14.80 20.04
N ALA A 42 -8.00 -13.81 19.21
CA ALA A 42 -6.92 -12.85 19.45
C ALA A 42 -7.37 -11.45 19.03
N LEU A 43 -6.59 -10.45 19.38
CA LEU A 43 -6.73 -9.08 18.89
C LEU A 43 -5.63 -8.82 17.86
N MET A 44 -6.05 -8.46 16.64
CA MET A 44 -5.15 -7.91 15.63
C MET A 44 -5.20 -6.39 15.72
N ASP A 45 -4.04 -5.80 15.96
CA ASP A 45 -3.88 -4.37 16.15
C ASP A 45 -3.09 -3.77 15.01
N PHE A 46 -3.67 -2.78 14.36
CA PHE A 46 -3.07 -1.98 13.30
C PHE A 46 -2.78 -0.59 13.86
N THR A 47 -1.52 -0.20 13.92
CA THR A 47 -1.11 1.14 14.37
C THR A 47 -0.38 1.87 13.26
N PHE A 48 -0.68 3.16 13.08
CA PHE A 48 0.05 4.03 12.17
C PHE A 48 0.46 5.28 12.91
N LEU A 49 1.72 5.32 13.36
CA LEU A 49 2.27 6.26 14.32
C LEU A 49 3.26 7.21 13.66
N ALA A 50 3.26 8.46 14.07
CA ALA A 50 4.21 9.48 13.62
C ALA A 50 4.52 10.48 14.72
N ASN A 51 5.67 11.13 14.62
CA ASN A 51 5.97 12.28 15.45
C ASN A 51 5.13 13.50 15.03
N VAL A 52 4.92 14.41 15.97
CA VAL A 52 4.25 15.68 15.69
C VAL A 52 5.02 16.44 14.61
N GLY A 53 4.34 16.82 13.53
CA GLY A 53 4.94 17.52 12.40
C GLY A 53 5.47 16.61 11.28
N ALA A 54 5.29 15.29 11.38
CA ALA A 54 5.57 14.38 10.26
C ALA A 54 4.70 14.73 9.04
N THR A 55 5.24 14.46 7.86
CA THR A 55 4.50 14.66 6.61
C THR A 55 3.20 13.86 6.61
N PRO A 56 2.05 14.49 6.31
CA PRO A 56 0.77 13.77 6.24
C PRO A 56 0.82 12.57 5.30
N ALA A 57 0.38 11.43 5.81
CA ALA A 57 0.29 10.17 5.09
C ALA A 57 -0.89 9.35 5.61
N ASN A 58 -1.37 8.41 4.79
CA ASN A 58 -2.34 7.41 5.19
C ASN A 58 -1.80 6.00 4.89
N ALA A 59 -2.11 5.06 5.78
CA ALA A 59 -2.04 3.63 5.51
C ALA A 59 -3.42 3.15 5.07
N ILE A 60 -3.49 2.50 3.90
CA ILE A 60 -4.73 2.01 3.29
C ILE A 60 -4.65 0.49 3.25
N LEU A 61 -5.50 -0.15 4.05
CA LEU A 61 -5.58 -1.61 4.12
C LEU A 61 -6.83 -2.08 3.39
N SER A 62 -6.70 -3.15 2.62
CA SER A 62 -7.78 -3.71 1.79
C SER A 62 -7.60 -5.21 1.58
N ASN A 63 -8.53 -5.83 0.84
CA ASN A 63 -8.44 -7.25 0.46
C ASN A 63 -8.23 -8.19 1.65
N PHE A 64 -8.90 -7.89 2.77
CA PHE A 64 -8.85 -8.72 3.96
C PHE A 64 -9.40 -10.12 3.68
N SER A 65 -8.66 -11.15 4.11
CA SER A 65 -9.06 -12.55 3.96
C SER A 65 -8.67 -13.34 5.20
N GLY A 66 -9.57 -14.23 5.62
CA GLY A 66 -9.46 -15.01 6.85
C GLY A 66 -10.56 -14.67 7.84
N ALA A 67 -10.44 -15.17 9.07
CA ALA A 67 -11.48 -15.06 10.07
C ALA A 67 -11.34 -13.78 10.92
N PHE A 68 -11.65 -12.63 10.32
CA PHE A 68 -11.79 -11.36 11.02
C PHE A 68 -13.16 -11.27 11.67
N GLY A 69 -13.19 -10.93 12.97
CA GLY A 69 -14.41 -10.75 13.77
C GLY A 69 -14.89 -9.30 13.81
N GLY A 70 -15.54 -8.91 14.89
CA GLY A 70 -15.98 -7.53 15.13
C GLY A 70 -14.80 -6.63 15.51
N GLU A 71 -15.00 -5.33 15.33
CA GLU A 71 -14.06 -4.33 15.82
C GLU A 71 -14.05 -4.30 17.36
N PHE A 72 -12.87 -4.19 17.94
CA PHE A 72 -12.70 -4.03 19.38
C PHE A 72 -12.64 -2.54 19.75
N ASP A 73 -11.75 -1.77 19.11
CA ASP A 73 -11.58 -0.33 19.36
C ASP A 73 -10.90 0.36 18.17
N ARG A 74 -11.13 1.67 18.03
CA ARG A 74 -10.44 2.54 17.06
C ARG A 74 -10.25 3.96 17.53
N SER A 75 -9.22 4.61 17.02
CA SER A 75 -9.04 6.06 17.17
C SER A 75 -9.83 6.87 16.15
N ALA A 76 -9.97 8.18 16.39
CA ALA A 76 -10.77 9.08 15.55
C ALA A 76 -10.22 9.26 14.11
N GLY A 77 -8.91 9.09 13.90
CA GLY A 77 -8.29 9.23 12.58
C GLY A 77 -8.36 7.98 11.71
N VAL A 78 -9.23 7.02 12.06
CA VAL A 78 -9.49 5.81 11.29
C VAL A 78 -10.84 5.91 10.60
N SER A 79 -10.88 5.61 9.31
CA SER A 79 -12.12 5.57 8.52
C SER A 79 -12.23 4.27 7.71
N GLY A 80 -13.43 3.96 7.24
CA GLY A 80 -13.72 2.73 6.52
C GLY A 80 -13.88 1.51 7.44
N SER A 81 -13.75 0.32 6.87
CA SER A 81 -13.90 -0.97 7.56
C SER A 81 -13.13 -2.07 6.86
N ILE A 82 -12.92 -3.21 7.55
CA ILE A 82 -12.29 -4.39 6.95
C ILE A 82 -13.13 -5.03 5.82
N ALA A 83 -14.42 -4.70 5.71
CA ALA A 83 -15.27 -5.21 4.63
C ALA A 83 -14.98 -4.55 3.27
N ASP A 84 -14.44 -3.34 3.30
CA ASP A 84 -14.07 -2.56 2.09
C ASP A 84 -12.59 -2.20 2.11
N ALA A 85 -12.30 -1.02 2.61
CA ALA A 85 -10.96 -0.52 2.83
C ALA A 85 -10.92 0.25 4.15
N LEU A 86 -9.84 0.06 4.87
CA LEU A 86 -9.56 0.71 6.12
C LEU A 86 -8.47 1.75 5.89
N VAL A 87 -8.66 2.97 6.35
CA VAL A 87 -7.68 4.05 6.20
C VAL A 87 -7.30 4.58 7.57
N LEU A 88 -6.02 4.54 7.89
CA LEU A 88 -5.43 5.11 9.08
C LEU A 88 -4.58 6.33 8.70
N SER A 89 -4.88 7.49 9.28
CA SER A 89 -4.07 8.70 9.13
C SER A 89 -2.93 8.72 10.15
N ASN A 90 -1.78 9.29 9.79
CA ASN A 90 -0.68 9.53 10.73
C ASN A 90 -0.83 10.87 11.49
N GLN A 91 -1.93 11.57 11.34
CA GLN A 91 -2.16 12.87 11.99
C GLN A 91 -2.39 12.71 13.51
N ASP A 92 -2.18 13.78 14.25
CA ASP A 92 -2.38 13.85 15.70
C ASP A 92 -1.54 12.85 16.52
N GLY A 93 -0.34 12.49 16.03
CA GLY A 93 0.56 11.53 16.68
C GLY A 93 0.33 10.09 16.25
N GLY A 94 -0.69 9.85 15.45
CA GLY A 94 -1.01 8.54 14.87
C GLY A 94 -2.35 7.97 15.33
N ASN A 95 -2.72 6.89 14.68
CA ASN A 95 -4.01 6.25 14.83
C ASN A 95 -3.90 4.73 14.86
N TYR A 96 -4.94 4.08 15.38
CA TYR A 96 -5.01 2.63 15.50
C TYR A 96 -6.43 2.09 15.27
N LEU A 97 -6.48 0.83 14.84
CA LEU A 97 -7.66 -0.02 14.86
C LEU A 97 -7.28 -1.37 15.45
N THR A 98 -8.07 -1.84 16.40
CA THR A 98 -7.97 -3.17 16.95
C THR A 98 -9.19 -4.00 16.58
N GLN A 99 -8.96 -5.21 16.08
CA GLN A 99 -9.96 -6.10 15.50
C GLN A 99 -9.85 -7.49 16.11
N TYR A 100 -10.99 -8.11 16.47
CA TYR A 100 -10.98 -9.52 16.82
C TYR A 100 -10.63 -10.37 15.59
N VAL A 101 -9.84 -11.43 15.82
CA VAL A 101 -9.54 -12.46 14.82
C VAL A 101 -9.62 -13.84 15.44
N LEU A 102 -10.01 -14.85 14.64
CA LEU A 102 -9.92 -16.25 15.04
C LEU A 102 -8.65 -16.85 14.45
N LEU A 103 -7.82 -17.41 15.33
CA LEU A 103 -6.58 -18.08 14.96
C LEU A 103 -6.84 -19.51 14.49
N GLY A 104 -5.87 -20.10 13.78
CA GLY A 104 -5.92 -21.49 13.30
C GLY A 104 -5.87 -21.64 11.79
N ASP A 105 -5.88 -20.52 11.05
CA ASP A 105 -5.77 -20.50 9.60
C ASP A 105 -4.95 -19.30 9.14
N TRP A 106 -4.86 -19.07 7.83
CA TRP A 106 -4.25 -17.90 7.26
C TRP A 106 -5.12 -16.66 7.44
N LEU A 107 -4.45 -15.56 7.83
CA LEU A 107 -5.01 -14.21 7.75
C LEU A 107 -4.19 -13.43 6.74
N SER A 108 -4.84 -12.57 5.94
CA SER A 108 -4.12 -11.70 5.02
C SER A 108 -4.85 -10.39 4.76
N PHE A 109 -4.08 -9.39 4.34
CA PHE A 109 -4.57 -8.10 3.86
C PHE A 109 -3.54 -7.49 2.93
N ASP A 110 -3.98 -6.58 2.07
CA ASP A 110 -3.09 -5.73 1.29
C ASP A 110 -2.93 -4.39 2.00
N ILE A 111 -1.74 -3.79 1.90
CA ILE A 111 -1.45 -2.47 2.43
C ILE A 111 -0.75 -1.63 1.38
N SER A 112 -1.20 -0.40 1.22
CA SER A 112 -0.55 0.65 0.45
C SER A 112 -0.51 1.93 1.27
N PHE A 113 0.32 2.88 0.84
CA PHE A 113 0.46 4.16 1.52
C PHE A 113 0.22 5.28 0.53
N ASP A 114 -0.33 6.38 1.00
CA ASP A 114 -0.39 7.63 0.25
C ASP A 114 0.32 8.77 1.00
N GLY A 115 0.41 9.92 0.36
CA GLY A 115 1.07 11.10 0.91
C GLY A 115 2.42 11.39 0.23
N ALA A 116 2.93 12.56 0.50
CA ALA A 116 4.15 13.06 -0.14
C ALA A 116 5.42 12.77 0.67
N PHE A 117 5.39 11.85 1.64
CA PHE A 117 6.51 11.60 2.55
C PHE A 117 7.83 11.31 1.82
N ALA A 118 7.81 10.50 0.77
CA ALA A 118 9.00 10.11 0.04
C ALA A 118 9.66 11.26 -0.75
N THR A 119 8.92 12.35 -1.02
CA THR A 119 9.37 13.51 -1.80
C THR A 119 9.40 14.80 -0.99
N THR A 120 9.05 14.74 0.30
CA THR A 120 9.08 15.87 1.22
C THR A 120 10.29 15.74 2.14
N GLU A 121 11.09 16.82 2.22
CA GLU A 121 12.23 16.86 3.12
C GLU A 121 11.77 16.72 4.57
N GLY A 122 12.38 15.82 5.32
CA GLY A 122 12.03 15.55 6.70
C GLY A 122 13.07 14.72 7.43
N VAL A 123 12.90 14.57 8.73
CA VAL A 123 13.82 13.81 9.59
C VAL A 123 13.14 12.67 10.33
N ASP A 124 11.80 12.66 10.38
CA ASP A 124 11.02 11.70 11.16
C ASP A 124 10.31 10.71 10.24
N ALA A 125 10.52 9.43 10.51
CA ALA A 125 9.77 8.36 9.87
C ALA A 125 8.37 8.24 10.49
N THR A 126 7.40 7.91 9.64
CA THR A 126 6.08 7.41 10.06
C THR A 126 6.14 5.89 10.05
N GLN A 127 5.54 5.22 11.02
CA GLN A 127 5.62 3.77 11.14
C GLN A 127 4.22 3.14 11.22
N PHE A 128 3.98 2.19 10.33
CA PHE A 128 2.85 1.27 10.44
C PHE A 128 3.33 -0.05 11.06
N ASN A 129 2.53 -0.57 12.00
CA ASN A 129 2.75 -1.89 12.59
C ASN A 129 1.45 -2.68 12.61
N ALA A 130 1.57 -3.99 12.39
CA ALA A 130 0.50 -4.95 12.61
C ALA A 130 0.96 -5.98 13.64
N SER A 131 0.17 -6.17 14.69
CA SER A 131 0.50 -7.03 15.83
C SER A 131 -0.64 -7.97 16.16
N LEU A 132 -0.34 -9.12 16.76
CA LEU A 132 -1.32 -10.01 17.39
C LEU A 132 -1.14 -9.99 18.89
N TYR A 133 -2.22 -9.79 19.63
CA TYR A 133 -2.27 -9.76 21.08
C TYR A 133 -3.27 -10.79 21.62
N THR A 134 -3.04 -11.21 22.85
CA THR A 134 -4.08 -11.85 23.68
C THR A 134 -5.27 -10.90 23.85
N GLU A 135 -6.46 -11.44 24.12
CA GLU A 135 -7.69 -10.64 24.24
C GLU A 135 -7.63 -9.58 25.37
N ASP A 136 -6.74 -9.73 26.34
CA ASP A 136 -6.50 -8.79 27.43
C ASP A 136 -5.30 -7.86 27.21
N PHE A 137 -4.69 -7.88 26.01
CA PHE A 137 -3.48 -7.12 25.66
C PHE A 137 -2.25 -7.40 26.51
N SER A 138 -2.22 -8.50 27.30
CA SER A 138 -1.11 -8.79 28.19
C SER A 138 0.15 -9.23 27.47
N ASP A 139 0.00 -9.95 26.34
CA ASP A 139 1.11 -10.54 25.59
C ASP A 139 0.91 -10.50 24.09
N PHE A 140 2.03 -10.47 23.37
CA PHE A 140 2.04 -10.72 21.93
C PHE A 140 1.86 -12.21 21.61
N ILE A 141 1.20 -12.51 20.49
CA ILE A 141 1.00 -13.88 19.99
C ILE A 141 1.87 -14.14 18.78
N GLY A 142 2.65 -15.21 18.80
CA GLY A 142 3.44 -15.71 17.69
C GLY A 142 4.72 -14.95 17.37
N ALA A 143 4.87 -13.72 17.85
CA ALA A 143 6.08 -12.90 17.74
C ALA A 143 6.30 -12.11 19.04
N ALA A 144 7.51 -11.63 19.29
CA ALA A 144 7.81 -10.78 20.44
C ALA A 144 7.50 -9.29 20.22
N GLY A 145 6.72 -8.96 19.19
CA GLY A 145 6.36 -7.60 18.79
C GLY A 145 5.51 -7.65 17.50
N PRO A 146 5.47 -6.56 16.72
CA PRO A 146 4.74 -6.55 15.46
C PRO A 146 5.16 -7.69 14.53
N PHE A 147 4.19 -8.36 13.92
CA PHE A 147 4.48 -9.39 12.94
C PHE A 147 4.77 -8.80 11.54
N ALA A 148 4.31 -7.58 11.27
CA ALA A 148 4.66 -6.81 10.08
C ALA A 148 4.82 -5.33 10.44
N GLY A 149 5.84 -4.70 9.88
CA GLY A 149 6.16 -3.29 10.08
C GLY A 149 6.58 -2.63 8.78
N PHE A 150 6.18 -1.35 8.62
CA PHE A 150 6.52 -0.52 7.47
C PHE A 150 6.97 0.85 7.99
N SER A 151 8.22 1.21 7.71
CA SER A 151 8.76 2.53 8.03
C SER A 151 8.75 3.40 6.78
N LEU A 152 7.96 4.47 6.78
CA LEU A 152 7.89 5.45 5.71
C LEU A 152 8.98 6.48 5.93
N LEU A 153 10.02 6.42 5.13
CA LEU A 153 11.18 7.30 5.23
C LEU A 153 10.96 8.57 4.40
N PRO A 154 11.16 9.77 4.97
CA PRO A 154 11.08 11.02 4.23
C PRO A 154 12.27 11.19 3.28
N GLN A 155 12.20 12.20 2.41
CA GLN A 155 13.37 12.66 1.66
C GLN A 155 14.39 13.28 2.61
N VAL A 156 15.68 12.98 2.40
CA VAL A 156 16.77 13.56 3.18
C VAL A 156 17.88 14.01 2.24
N GLY A 157 18.27 15.30 2.33
CA GLY A 157 19.36 15.86 1.53
C GLY A 157 19.14 15.74 0.01
N GLY A 158 17.90 15.81 -0.46
CA GLY A 158 17.53 15.65 -1.86
C GLY A 158 17.45 14.20 -2.35
N VAL A 159 17.73 13.22 -1.49
CA VAL A 159 17.57 11.80 -1.79
C VAL A 159 16.12 11.39 -1.48
N THR A 160 15.40 10.89 -2.48
CA THR A 160 14.01 10.42 -2.33
C THR A 160 13.94 9.37 -1.22
N GLY A 161 12.96 9.49 -0.35
CA GLY A 161 12.65 8.53 0.68
C GLY A 161 12.04 7.23 0.12
N GLY A 162 11.52 6.39 0.99
CA GLY A 162 10.99 5.09 0.58
C GLY A 162 10.24 4.40 1.70
N ILE A 163 9.99 3.11 1.52
CA ILE A 163 9.34 2.25 2.50
C ILE A 163 10.29 1.12 2.87
N GLU A 164 10.64 1.01 4.15
CA GLU A 164 11.33 -0.15 4.69
C GLU A 164 10.32 -1.13 5.28
N VAL A 165 10.48 -2.41 4.97
CA VAL A 165 9.54 -3.47 5.35
C VAL A 165 10.21 -4.45 6.29
N SER A 166 9.52 -4.86 7.35
CA SER A 166 9.91 -5.93 8.26
C SER A 166 8.78 -6.93 8.46
N ALA A 167 9.14 -8.20 8.67
CA ALA A 167 8.19 -9.26 8.98
C ALA A 167 8.79 -10.25 9.97
N ALA A 168 7.95 -10.76 10.88
CA ALA A 168 8.36 -11.78 11.86
C ALA A 168 8.52 -13.14 11.15
N ALA A 169 9.75 -13.63 11.09
CA ALA A 169 10.07 -14.90 10.44
C ALA A 169 9.27 -16.07 11.04
N GLY A 170 8.69 -16.88 10.17
CA GLY A 170 7.88 -18.04 10.57
C GLY A 170 6.42 -17.72 10.93
N LEU A 171 6.06 -16.46 11.16
CA LEU A 171 4.69 -16.04 11.44
C LEU A 171 4.10 -15.25 10.27
N ALA A 172 4.84 -14.31 9.71
CA ALA A 172 4.33 -13.45 8.65
C ALA A 172 5.27 -13.38 7.44
N SER A 173 4.68 -13.09 6.29
CA SER A 173 5.39 -12.76 5.06
C SER A 173 4.78 -11.50 4.44
N VAL A 174 5.63 -10.65 3.89
CA VAL A 174 5.25 -9.45 3.16
C VAL A 174 5.82 -9.54 1.76
N LEU A 175 4.96 -9.41 0.76
CA LEU A 175 5.33 -9.46 -0.65
C LEU A 175 4.81 -8.20 -1.34
N GLU A 176 5.66 -7.56 -2.13
CA GLU A 176 5.22 -6.48 -2.99
C GLU A 176 4.31 -7.05 -4.10
N VAL A 177 3.13 -6.46 -4.24
CA VAL A 177 2.18 -6.83 -5.30
C VAL A 177 2.59 -6.06 -6.56
N PRO A 178 2.98 -6.75 -7.64
CA PRO A 178 3.30 -6.08 -8.89
C PRO A 178 2.10 -5.24 -9.36
N GLU A 179 2.32 -3.97 -9.67
CA GLU A 179 1.28 -3.16 -10.30
C GLU A 179 0.79 -3.85 -11.57
N PRO A 180 -0.52 -3.86 -11.84
CA PRO A 180 -1.02 -4.33 -13.12
C PRO A 180 -0.32 -3.50 -14.20
N SER A 181 0.49 -4.14 -15.02
CA SER A 181 1.31 -3.49 -16.03
C SER A 181 0.41 -2.83 -17.07
N SER A 182 -0.08 -1.63 -16.78
CA SER A 182 -0.85 -0.79 -17.70
C SER A 182 -0.04 -0.40 -18.95
N LEU A 183 1.30 -0.43 -18.85
CA LEU A 183 2.20 -0.19 -19.98
C LEU A 183 2.01 -1.17 -21.14
N PRO A 184 1.96 -2.50 -21.00
CA PRO A 184 1.64 -3.43 -22.08
C PRO A 184 0.23 -3.22 -22.64
N LEU A 185 -0.76 -2.89 -21.83
CA LEU A 185 -2.12 -2.59 -22.29
C LEU A 185 -2.16 -1.28 -23.11
N LEU A 186 -1.42 -0.26 -22.68
CA LEU A 186 -1.27 0.99 -23.41
C LEU A 186 -0.56 0.78 -24.77
N LEU A 187 0.51 -0.04 -24.79
CA LEU A 187 1.23 -0.43 -26.00
C LEU A 187 0.35 -1.24 -26.95
N LEU A 188 -0.43 -2.20 -26.44
CA LEU A 188 -1.39 -2.97 -27.22
C LEU A 188 -2.48 -2.08 -27.79
N GLY A 189 -3.02 -1.14 -27.00
CA GLY A 189 -3.99 -0.15 -27.45
C GLY A 189 -3.44 0.77 -28.54
N ALA A 190 -2.22 1.25 -28.39
CA ALA A 190 -1.54 2.05 -29.39
C ALA A 190 -1.29 1.27 -30.69
N MET A 191 -0.80 0.03 -30.61
CA MET A 191 -0.60 -0.82 -31.80
C MET A 191 -1.90 -1.14 -32.53
N ALA A 192 -3.00 -1.39 -31.80
CA ALA A 192 -4.32 -1.59 -32.41
C ALA A 192 -4.83 -0.32 -33.11
N ALA A 193 -4.66 0.85 -32.54
CA ALA A 193 -5.01 2.13 -33.14
C ALA A 193 -4.21 2.41 -34.42
N PHE A 194 -2.89 2.10 -34.43
CA PHE A 194 -2.04 2.25 -35.61
C PHE A 194 -2.32 1.20 -36.68
N GLY A 195 -2.69 -0.03 -36.32
CA GLY A 195 -3.09 -1.08 -37.27
C GLY A 195 -4.38 -0.73 -38.02
N TRP A 196 -5.36 -0.13 -37.35
CA TRP A 196 -6.64 0.23 -37.98
C TRP A 196 -6.54 1.39 -38.96
N THR A 197 -5.62 2.32 -38.78
CA THR A 197 -5.42 3.42 -39.72
C THR A 197 -4.79 2.97 -41.04
N ARG A 198 -4.06 1.85 -41.08
CA ARG A 198 -3.45 1.29 -42.31
C ARG A 198 -4.46 0.53 -43.18
N SER A 199 -5.47 -0.11 -42.61
CA SER A 199 -6.45 -0.92 -43.35
C SER A 199 -7.52 -0.09 -44.10
N ARG A 200 -7.59 1.22 -43.88
CA ARG A 200 -8.51 2.15 -44.59
C ARG A 200 -7.87 2.94 -45.73
N ALA A 201 -6.64 2.61 -46.11
CA ALA A 201 -5.88 3.32 -47.13
C ALA A 201 -5.63 2.44 -48.39
N VAL A 202 -6.47 1.42 -48.61
CA VAL A 202 -6.52 0.60 -49.84
C VAL A 202 -7.87 0.79 -50.49
#